data_46014ef131e41657be09bac2d6a60e68
#
_entry.id   46014ef131e41657be09bac2d6a60e68
#
_cell.length_a   1.000
_cell.length_b   1.000
_cell.length_c   1.000
_cell.angle_alpha   90.00
_cell.angle_beta   90.00
_cell.angle_gamma   90.00
#
_symmetry.space_group_name_H-M   'P 1'
#
loop_
_entity.id
_entity.type
_entity.pdbx_description
1 polymer ?
#
loop_
_entity_poly.entity_id
_entity_poly.type
_entity_poly.pdbx_seq_one_letter_code
_entity_poly.pdbx_strand_id
1 'polypeptide(L)'
;MEIGLIDVDSHNFPNLALMKISAYHKQNGDSVEWWNGLKYYDKVYQSKIFDSTYTEDNEFCVNAGEIIKGGTGYDLKNKLPYEIEHQYPDYSLYGINDTAYGFLTRGCPRHCPFCIVSEKEGNTHTVASIEEFWRGQKNICLMDSNITASKECTDHFKSLAKTKATVNFEGGAGHQTDERRKSAMAERDKNLDDSFRLGQL
;
A
#
# COMPACT_ATOMS: atom_id res chain seq x y z
N MET A 1 15.63 -13.63 16.05
CA MET A 1 14.77 -14.56 15.28
C MET A 1 15.15 -14.49 13.81
N GLU A 2 14.88 -15.57 13.07
CA GLU A 2 14.97 -15.59 11.60
C GLU A 2 13.60 -15.26 11.01
N ILE A 3 13.52 -14.16 10.28
CA ILE A 3 12.27 -13.63 9.73
C ILE A 3 12.30 -13.72 8.21
N GLY A 4 11.33 -14.42 7.63
CA GLY A 4 11.12 -14.49 6.18
C GLY A 4 10.02 -13.55 5.71
N LEU A 5 10.20 -12.90 4.56
CA LEU A 5 9.20 -12.02 3.95
C LEU A 5 8.77 -12.58 2.60
N ILE A 6 7.46 -12.60 2.33
CA ILE A 6 6.87 -12.99 1.05
C ILE A 6 6.00 -11.84 0.53
N ASP A 7 6.38 -11.30 -0.61
CA ASP A 7 5.56 -10.37 -1.38
C ASP A 7 4.86 -11.15 -2.50
N VAL A 8 3.55 -11.34 -2.36
CA VAL A 8 2.79 -12.24 -3.25
C VAL A 8 2.52 -11.60 -4.59
N ASP A 9 2.15 -10.32 -4.62
CA ASP A 9 1.56 -9.70 -5.80
C ASP A 9 1.84 -8.21 -6.01
N SER A 10 2.85 -7.64 -5.37
CA SER A 10 3.16 -6.20 -5.53
C SER A 10 3.76 -5.83 -6.90
N HIS A 11 4.14 -6.80 -7.74
CA HIS A 11 4.58 -6.60 -9.14
C HIS A 11 5.60 -5.46 -9.33
N ASN A 12 6.67 -5.45 -8.53
CA ASN A 12 7.73 -4.42 -8.51
C ASN A 12 7.32 -3.07 -7.87
N PHE A 13 6.11 -2.92 -7.36
CA PHE A 13 5.77 -1.80 -6.50
C PHE A 13 6.15 -2.15 -5.05
N PRO A 14 6.85 -1.28 -4.30
CA PRO A 14 7.31 -1.63 -2.96
C PRO A 14 6.13 -1.81 -1.99
N ASN A 15 6.11 -2.94 -1.30
CA ASN A 15 5.11 -3.23 -0.28
C ASN A 15 5.48 -2.54 1.04
N LEU A 16 4.81 -1.44 1.33
CA LEU A 16 5.11 -0.61 2.51
C LEU A 16 4.94 -1.39 3.83
N ALA A 17 3.98 -2.32 3.91
CA ALA A 17 3.79 -3.12 5.10
C ALA A 17 5.01 -4.03 5.37
N LEU A 18 5.53 -4.72 4.35
CA LEU A 18 6.74 -5.55 4.48
C LEU A 18 7.98 -4.71 4.81
N MET A 19 8.10 -3.49 4.26
CA MET A 19 9.20 -2.58 4.60
C MET A 19 9.16 -2.15 6.07
N LYS A 20 7.98 -1.90 6.63
CA LYS A 20 7.80 -1.55 8.05
C LYS A 20 8.05 -2.76 8.96
N ILE A 21 7.60 -3.95 8.57
CA ILE A 21 7.88 -5.21 9.28
C ILE A 21 9.39 -5.48 9.30
N SER A 22 10.07 -5.32 8.15
CA SER A 22 11.52 -5.46 8.06
C SER A 22 12.24 -4.51 9.01
N ALA A 23 11.86 -3.22 8.99
CA ALA A 23 12.45 -2.21 9.86
C ALA A 23 12.29 -2.55 11.35
N TYR A 24 11.07 -2.95 11.75
CA TYR A 24 10.76 -3.33 13.13
C TYR A 24 11.64 -4.50 13.61
N HIS A 25 11.70 -5.58 12.84
CA HIS A 25 12.46 -6.76 13.22
C HIS A 25 13.97 -6.49 13.22
N LYS A 26 14.49 -5.78 12.23
CA LYS A 26 15.92 -5.36 12.21
C LYS A 26 16.29 -4.50 13.42
N GLN A 27 15.39 -3.59 13.84
CA GLN A 27 15.60 -2.76 15.04
C GLN A 27 15.64 -3.60 16.31
N ASN A 28 14.91 -4.72 16.36
CA ASN A 28 14.92 -5.64 17.48
C ASN A 28 16.09 -6.66 17.42
N GLY A 29 16.99 -6.55 16.45
CA GLY A 29 18.15 -7.44 16.30
C GLY A 29 17.83 -8.77 15.63
N ASP A 30 16.67 -8.90 14.98
CA ASP A 30 16.29 -10.06 14.20
C ASP A 30 16.97 -10.06 12.82
N SER A 31 17.22 -11.25 12.26
CA SER A 31 17.67 -11.44 10.88
C SER A 31 16.45 -11.44 9.96
N VAL A 32 16.43 -10.53 8.96
CA VAL A 32 15.29 -10.37 8.03
C VAL A 32 15.77 -10.52 6.60
N GLU A 33 15.12 -11.39 5.85
CA GLU A 33 15.39 -11.57 4.42
C GLU A 33 14.12 -11.98 3.64
N TRP A 34 14.20 -11.96 2.33
CA TRP A 34 13.17 -12.58 1.48
C TRP A 34 13.14 -14.08 1.74
N TRP A 35 11.93 -14.62 1.91
CA TRP A 35 11.74 -16.05 2.19
C TRP A 35 12.42 -16.91 1.11
N ASN A 36 13.13 -17.91 1.60
CA ASN A 36 13.82 -18.90 0.78
C ASN A 36 13.37 -20.31 1.24
N GLY A 37 12.78 -21.07 0.35
CA GLY A 37 12.24 -22.41 0.65
C GLY A 37 13.24 -23.44 1.20
N LEU A 38 14.54 -23.14 1.19
CA LEU A 38 15.61 -24.03 1.68
C LEU A 38 16.01 -23.74 3.15
N LYS A 39 15.52 -22.64 3.74
CA LYS A 39 15.85 -22.21 5.09
C LYS A 39 14.64 -22.30 5.99
N TYR A 40 14.85 -22.62 7.28
CA TYR A 40 13.82 -22.50 8.31
C TYR A 40 13.76 -21.08 8.86
N TYR A 41 12.55 -20.56 9.07
CA TYR A 41 12.27 -19.27 9.68
C TYR A 41 11.45 -19.42 10.94
N ASP A 42 11.73 -18.61 11.95
CA ASP A 42 10.88 -18.55 13.16
C ASP A 42 9.51 -18.00 12.81
N LYS A 43 9.49 -16.94 11.96
CA LYS A 43 8.26 -16.32 11.45
C LYS A 43 8.39 -15.98 9.96
N VAL A 44 7.30 -16.14 9.24
CA VAL A 44 7.17 -15.68 7.85
C VAL A 44 5.97 -14.73 7.75
N TYR A 45 6.21 -13.52 7.25
CA TYR A 45 5.16 -12.57 6.92
C TYR A 45 4.87 -12.63 5.42
N GLN A 46 3.63 -12.94 5.08
CA GLN A 46 3.16 -13.04 3.71
C GLN A 46 2.15 -11.93 3.45
N SER A 47 2.47 -11.01 2.53
CA SER A 47 1.63 -9.88 2.17
C SER A 47 1.04 -10.04 0.79
N LYS A 48 -0.30 -9.88 0.68
CA LYS A 48 -1.08 -9.97 -0.55
C LYS A 48 -2.00 -8.75 -0.66
N ILE A 49 -2.00 -8.09 -1.82
CA ILE A 49 -2.76 -6.85 -2.07
C ILE A 49 -4.08 -7.15 -2.77
N PHE A 50 -4.06 -8.01 -3.79
CA PHE A 50 -5.23 -8.37 -4.57
C PHE A 50 -5.91 -9.63 -4.03
N ASP A 51 -7.23 -9.76 -4.20
CA ASP A 51 -7.95 -10.94 -3.78
C ASP A 51 -7.63 -12.19 -4.65
N SER A 52 -8.15 -13.34 -4.27
CA SER A 52 -7.90 -14.61 -4.95
C SER A 52 -8.45 -14.69 -6.38
N THR A 53 -9.30 -13.73 -6.80
CA THR A 53 -9.78 -13.63 -8.19
C THR A 53 -8.66 -13.18 -9.13
N TYR A 54 -7.72 -12.37 -8.62
CA TYR A 54 -6.63 -11.80 -9.42
C TYR A 54 -5.28 -12.46 -9.18
N THR A 55 -5.06 -13.00 -7.97
CA THR A 55 -3.78 -13.59 -7.59
C THR A 55 -4.00 -14.87 -6.79
N GLU A 56 -3.42 -15.99 -7.24
CA GLU A 56 -3.41 -17.24 -6.50
C GLU A 56 -2.57 -17.11 -5.23
N ASP A 57 -2.95 -17.86 -4.21
CA ASP A 57 -2.21 -17.88 -2.95
C ASP A 57 -0.91 -18.69 -3.09
N ASN A 58 0.16 -18.21 -2.46
CA ASN A 58 1.43 -18.92 -2.41
C ASN A 58 1.36 -19.93 -1.26
N GLU A 59 0.85 -21.14 -1.53
CA GLU A 59 0.60 -22.18 -0.51
C GLU A 59 1.86 -22.90 -0.03
N PHE A 60 3.05 -22.58 -0.57
CA PHE A 60 4.25 -23.40 -0.41
C PHE A 60 5.20 -22.97 0.71
N CYS A 61 4.80 -22.12 1.63
CA CYS A 61 5.63 -21.79 2.78
C CYS A 61 5.56 -22.93 3.83
N VAL A 62 6.49 -23.88 3.76
CA VAL A 62 6.48 -25.05 4.63
C VAL A 62 7.54 -25.03 5.75
N ASN A 63 8.57 -24.17 5.64
CA ASN A 63 9.71 -24.14 6.56
C ASN A 63 9.62 -22.94 7.50
N ALA A 64 8.50 -22.81 8.24
CA ALA A 64 8.28 -21.72 9.18
C ALA A 64 7.62 -22.22 10.47
N GLY A 65 8.04 -21.65 11.60
CA GLY A 65 7.39 -21.88 12.89
C GLY A 65 6.02 -21.23 12.98
N GLU A 66 5.90 -20.00 12.40
CA GLU A 66 4.66 -19.25 12.34
C GLU A 66 4.54 -18.54 10.97
N ILE A 67 3.35 -18.59 10.36
CA ILE A 67 3.06 -17.85 9.12
C ILE A 67 1.97 -16.82 9.41
N ILE A 68 2.30 -15.55 9.19
CA ILE A 68 1.40 -14.40 9.41
C ILE A 68 1.02 -13.84 8.04
N LYS A 69 -0.25 -14.04 7.66
CA LYS A 69 -0.81 -13.53 6.41
C LYS A 69 -1.44 -12.16 6.66
N GLY A 70 -1.13 -11.19 5.80
CA GLY A 70 -1.65 -9.83 5.88
C GLY A 70 -1.82 -9.17 4.52
N GLY A 71 -2.45 -8.00 4.53
CA GLY A 71 -2.78 -7.24 3.33
C GLY A 71 -4.22 -7.42 2.87
N THR A 72 -4.64 -6.53 2.00
CA THR A 72 -6.03 -6.39 1.52
C THR A 72 -6.55 -7.65 0.82
N GLY A 73 -5.67 -8.41 0.18
CA GLY A 73 -6.02 -9.64 -0.52
C GLY A 73 -6.39 -10.80 0.39
N TYR A 74 -6.02 -10.75 1.68
CA TYR A 74 -6.42 -11.75 2.66
C TYR A 74 -7.60 -11.29 3.52
N ASP A 75 -7.51 -10.06 4.08
CA ASP A 75 -8.57 -9.53 4.94
C ASP A 75 -8.51 -8.00 4.95
N LEU A 76 -9.65 -7.37 4.69
CA LEU A 76 -9.81 -5.91 4.72
C LEU A 76 -9.64 -5.31 6.12
N LYS A 77 -9.87 -6.10 7.17
CA LYS A 77 -9.81 -5.64 8.57
C LYS A 77 -8.44 -5.78 9.20
N ASN A 78 -7.54 -6.57 8.60
CA ASN A 78 -6.18 -6.74 9.10
C ASN A 78 -5.42 -5.41 9.07
N LYS A 79 -4.81 -5.08 10.21
CA LYS A 79 -3.95 -3.90 10.38
C LYS A 79 -2.64 -4.33 11.01
N LEU A 80 -1.57 -3.63 10.66
CA LEU A 80 -0.32 -3.78 11.38
C LEU A 80 -0.48 -3.33 12.84
N PRO A 81 0.21 -4.02 13.79
CA PRO A 81 0.36 -3.48 15.15
C PRO A 81 0.91 -2.05 15.12
N TYR A 82 0.50 -1.24 16.10
CA TYR A 82 0.88 0.17 16.17
C TYR A 82 2.40 0.37 16.08
N GLU A 83 3.17 -0.46 16.78
CA GLU A 83 4.63 -0.38 16.83
C GLU A 83 5.28 -0.64 15.47
N ILE A 84 4.64 -1.42 14.59
CA ILE A 84 5.11 -1.70 13.23
C ILE A 84 4.59 -0.64 12.27
N GLU A 85 3.32 -0.22 12.41
CA GLU A 85 2.72 0.77 11.50
C GLU A 85 3.47 2.10 11.51
N HIS A 86 4.03 2.51 12.64
CA HIS A 86 4.78 3.77 12.80
C HIS A 86 6.30 3.63 12.66
N GLN A 87 6.78 2.48 12.12
CA GLN A 87 8.19 2.33 11.77
C GLN A 87 8.52 3.12 10.50
N TYR A 88 9.72 3.71 10.48
CA TYR A 88 10.29 4.22 9.24
C TYR A 88 10.56 3.05 8.29
N PRO A 89 10.07 3.09 7.04
CA PRO A 89 10.18 1.96 6.13
C PRO A 89 11.62 1.58 5.81
N ASP A 90 11.91 0.29 5.78
CA ASP A 90 13.20 -0.23 5.32
C ASP A 90 13.27 -0.21 3.79
N TYR A 91 13.68 0.91 3.23
CA TYR A 91 13.83 1.08 1.78
C TYR A 91 14.88 0.16 1.18
N SER A 92 15.85 -0.32 1.98
CA SER A 92 16.89 -1.24 1.51
C SER A 92 16.34 -2.60 1.08
N LEU A 93 15.17 -3.00 1.61
CA LEU A 93 14.48 -4.25 1.27
C LEU A 93 14.17 -4.37 -0.23
N TYR A 94 13.85 -3.24 -0.87
CA TYR A 94 13.58 -3.14 -2.32
C TYR A 94 14.68 -2.41 -3.09
N GLY A 95 15.82 -2.07 -2.45
CA GLY A 95 16.90 -1.33 -3.08
C GLY A 95 16.55 0.12 -3.46
N ILE A 96 15.57 0.73 -2.77
CA ILE A 96 15.08 2.08 -3.05
C ILE A 96 15.93 3.11 -2.27
N ASN A 97 16.44 4.13 -2.97
CA ASN A 97 17.30 5.14 -2.36
C ASN A 97 16.80 6.58 -2.51
N ASP A 98 16.01 6.87 -3.54
CA ASP A 98 15.66 8.25 -3.94
C ASP A 98 14.18 8.60 -3.78
N THR A 99 13.33 7.64 -3.48
CA THR A 99 11.89 7.80 -3.38
C THR A 99 11.39 7.33 -2.02
N ALA A 100 10.64 8.19 -1.34
CA ALA A 100 9.92 7.85 -0.12
C ALA A 100 8.48 7.46 -0.45
N TYR A 101 7.97 6.42 0.19
CA TYR A 101 6.60 5.92 0.02
C TYR A 101 5.86 6.03 1.35
N GLY A 102 4.64 6.57 1.34
CA GLY A 102 3.87 6.69 2.56
C GLY A 102 2.46 7.19 2.38
N PHE A 103 1.76 7.27 3.50
CA PHE A 103 0.43 7.85 3.64
C PHE A 103 0.49 8.97 4.67
N LEU A 104 -0.04 10.14 4.35
CA LEU A 104 -0.37 11.18 5.33
C LEU A 104 -1.79 10.97 5.85
N THR A 105 -2.68 10.54 4.94
CA THR A 105 -4.08 10.26 5.26
C THR A 105 -4.51 8.89 4.74
N ARG A 106 -5.51 8.31 5.38
CA ARG A 106 -6.23 7.13 4.89
C ARG A 106 -7.73 7.40 4.88
N GLY A 107 -8.46 6.61 4.08
CA GLY A 107 -9.91 6.72 3.98
C GLY A 107 -10.39 7.72 2.93
N CYS A 108 -11.68 7.60 2.59
CA CYS A 108 -12.31 8.45 1.59
C CYS A 108 -13.82 8.57 1.88
N PRO A 109 -14.42 9.79 1.90
CA PRO A 109 -15.83 9.99 2.20
C PRO A 109 -16.75 9.72 1.00
N ARG A 110 -16.24 9.30 -0.16
CA ARG A 110 -17.02 9.21 -1.40
C ARG A 110 -17.91 7.99 -1.52
N HIS A 111 -17.63 6.90 -0.78
CA HIS A 111 -18.39 5.64 -0.79
C HIS A 111 -18.74 5.14 -2.21
N CYS A 112 -17.77 5.13 -3.13
CA CYS A 112 -17.98 4.66 -4.49
C CYS A 112 -18.29 3.15 -4.47
N PRO A 113 -19.32 2.65 -5.20
CA PRO A 113 -19.80 1.27 -5.09
C PRO A 113 -18.75 0.19 -5.44
N PHE A 114 -17.74 0.54 -6.23
CA PHE A 114 -16.66 -0.37 -6.66
C PHE A 114 -15.36 -0.21 -5.85
N CYS A 115 -15.35 0.64 -4.82
CA CYS A 115 -14.13 1.01 -4.10
C CYS A 115 -14.18 0.48 -2.67
N ILE A 116 -13.17 -0.30 -2.31
CA ILE A 116 -13.04 -0.89 -0.97
C ILE A 116 -12.56 0.10 0.10
N VAL A 117 -12.08 1.30 -0.28
CA VAL A 117 -11.42 2.24 0.64
C VAL A 117 -12.35 2.65 1.78
N SER A 118 -13.61 2.96 1.47
CA SER A 118 -14.58 3.37 2.50
C SER A 118 -14.94 2.25 3.48
N GLU A 119 -14.94 1.01 3.02
CA GLU A 119 -15.16 -0.18 3.86
C GLU A 119 -13.93 -0.48 4.72
N LYS A 120 -12.73 -0.43 4.11
CA LYS A 120 -11.48 -0.78 4.77
C LYS A 120 -11.00 0.30 5.74
N GLU A 121 -11.09 1.57 5.35
CA GLU A 121 -10.43 2.69 6.02
C GLU A 121 -11.40 3.76 6.54
N GLY A 122 -12.67 3.73 6.11
CA GLY A 122 -13.69 4.69 6.52
C GLY A 122 -13.49 6.08 5.90
N ASN A 123 -13.89 7.12 6.65
CA ASN A 123 -13.71 8.51 6.25
C ASN A 123 -12.24 8.94 6.33
N THR A 124 -11.88 9.97 5.54
CA THR A 124 -10.51 10.50 5.53
C THR A 124 -10.08 11.00 6.91
N HIS A 125 -8.92 10.53 7.37
CA HIS A 125 -8.29 10.93 8.61
C HIS A 125 -6.76 10.89 8.46
N THR A 126 -6.06 11.74 9.22
CA THR A 126 -4.59 11.77 9.28
C THR A 126 -4.08 10.52 9.99
N VAL A 127 -3.05 9.88 9.44
CA VAL A 127 -2.46 8.63 9.97
C VAL A 127 -0.98 8.74 10.27
N ALA A 128 -0.25 9.63 9.61
CA ALA A 128 1.18 9.80 9.84
C ALA A 128 1.64 11.23 9.55
N SER A 129 2.79 11.59 10.08
CA SER A 129 3.53 12.76 9.66
C SER A 129 4.53 12.39 8.53
N ILE A 130 5.02 13.39 7.82
CA ILE A 130 5.95 13.16 6.70
C ILE A 130 7.28 12.56 7.18
N GLU A 131 7.70 12.89 8.38
CA GLU A 131 8.95 12.42 9.00
C GLU A 131 8.93 10.91 9.29
N GLU A 132 7.75 10.30 9.32
CA GLU A 132 7.62 8.85 9.53
C GLU A 132 8.08 8.03 8.32
N PHE A 133 8.11 8.62 7.10
CA PHE A 133 8.51 7.88 5.90
C PHE A 133 9.52 8.62 5.01
N TRP A 134 9.76 9.93 5.20
CA TRP A 134 10.68 10.72 4.41
C TRP A 134 11.85 11.23 5.26
N ARG A 135 13.08 11.10 4.76
CA ARG A 135 14.33 11.59 5.40
C ARG A 135 15.28 12.19 4.36
N GLY A 136 14.75 13.02 3.44
CA GLY A 136 15.56 13.73 2.46
C GLY A 136 15.61 13.09 1.07
N GLN A 137 14.80 12.08 0.77
CA GLN A 137 14.67 11.51 -0.58
C GLN A 137 14.22 12.60 -1.56
N LYS A 138 14.66 12.47 -2.82
CA LYS A 138 14.34 13.44 -3.89
C LYS A 138 12.88 13.40 -4.30
N ASN A 139 12.27 12.23 -4.19
CA ASN A 139 10.89 11.99 -4.59
C ASN A 139 10.07 11.48 -3.40
N ILE A 140 8.78 11.81 -3.41
CA ILE A 140 7.80 11.30 -2.47
C ILE A 140 6.64 10.73 -3.28
N CYS A 141 6.31 9.47 -3.04
CA CYS A 141 5.15 8.79 -3.59
C CYS A 141 4.09 8.70 -2.49
N LEU A 142 3.06 9.52 -2.56
CA LEU A 142 1.92 9.49 -1.65
C LEU A 142 0.85 8.54 -2.18
N MET A 143 0.48 7.59 -1.36
CA MET A 143 -0.53 6.56 -1.67
C MET A 143 -1.90 6.89 -1.08
N ASP A 144 -2.11 8.12 -0.63
CA ASP A 144 -3.34 8.63 -0.03
C ASP A 144 -4.52 8.49 -1.01
N SER A 145 -5.63 7.92 -0.55
CA SER A 145 -6.82 7.72 -1.38
C SER A 145 -7.55 9.03 -1.68
N ASN A 146 -7.55 9.99 -0.75
CA ASN A 146 -8.19 11.30 -0.90
C ASN A 146 -7.69 12.32 0.13
N ILE A 147 -6.47 12.80 -0.04
CA ILE A 147 -5.84 13.77 0.89
C ILE A 147 -6.62 15.08 0.98
N THR A 148 -7.25 15.53 -0.12
CA THR A 148 -7.99 16.79 -0.15
C THR A 148 -9.27 16.78 0.67
N ALA A 149 -9.76 15.61 1.07
CA ALA A 149 -10.91 15.48 1.98
C ALA A 149 -10.51 15.55 3.46
N SER A 150 -9.22 15.58 3.78
CA SER A 150 -8.76 15.76 5.16
C SER A 150 -8.99 17.19 5.64
N LYS A 151 -9.34 17.33 6.92
CA LYS A 151 -9.44 18.64 7.58
C LYS A 151 -8.08 19.33 7.66
N GLU A 152 -7.01 18.55 7.78
CA GLU A 152 -5.61 18.98 7.87
C GLU A 152 -4.94 19.11 6.50
N CYS A 153 -5.70 19.03 5.40
CA CYS A 153 -5.20 19.06 4.02
C CYS A 153 -4.19 20.19 3.76
N THR A 154 -4.51 21.41 4.19
CA THR A 154 -3.63 22.57 4.00
C THR A 154 -2.29 22.39 4.72
N ASP A 155 -2.27 21.82 5.90
CA ASP A 155 -1.04 21.62 6.68
C ASP A 155 -0.21 20.48 6.11
N HIS A 156 -0.84 19.43 5.58
CA HIS A 156 -0.16 18.38 4.82
C HIS A 156 0.55 18.96 3.59
N PHE A 157 -0.12 19.80 2.79
CA PHE A 157 0.51 20.44 1.63
C PHE A 157 1.63 21.40 2.02
N LYS A 158 1.50 22.16 3.11
CA LYS A 158 2.59 22.98 3.63
C LYS A 158 3.80 22.16 4.06
N SER A 159 3.59 21.01 4.71
CA SER A 159 4.66 20.09 5.11
C SER A 159 5.36 19.49 3.91
N LEU A 160 4.61 19.05 2.89
CA LEU A 160 5.17 18.58 1.62
C LEU A 160 5.98 19.66 0.91
N ALA A 161 5.49 20.89 0.82
CA ALA A 161 6.22 21.99 0.17
C ALA A 161 7.56 22.31 0.85
N LYS A 162 7.67 22.12 2.16
CA LYS A 162 8.93 22.32 2.90
C LYS A 162 10.02 21.30 2.53
N THR A 163 9.65 20.12 2.06
CA THR A 163 10.61 19.07 1.70
C THR A 163 11.41 19.41 0.45
N LYS A 164 10.87 20.21 -0.46
CA LYS A 164 11.40 20.48 -1.81
C LYS A 164 11.55 19.22 -2.68
N ALA A 165 10.98 18.10 -2.27
CA ALA A 165 10.95 16.87 -3.05
C ALA A 165 9.89 16.95 -4.15
N THR A 166 10.05 16.17 -5.20
CA THR A 166 8.99 15.96 -6.20
C THR A 166 7.94 15.03 -5.60
N VAL A 167 6.67 15.44 -5.57
CA VAL A 167 5.59 14.67 -4.97
C VAL A 167 4.68 14.09 -6.05
N ASN A 168 4.53 12.76 -6.05
CA ASN A 168 3.57 12.03 -6.86
C ASN A 168 2.41 11.54 -5.98
N PHE A 169 1.19 11.67 -6.49
CA PHE A 169 -0.04 11.21 -5.82
C PHE A 169 -0.59 9.99 -6.56
N GLU A 170 -0.20 8.79 -6.13
CA GLU A 170 -0.62 7.52 -6.76
C GLU A 170 -2.08 7.16 -6.44
N GLY A 171 -2.54 7.44 -5.23
CA GLY A 171 -3.93 7.20 -4.83
C GLY A 171 -4.93 8.23 -5.31
N GLY A 172 -4.46 9.34 -5.85
CA GLY A 172 -5.25 10.46 -6.34
C GLY A 172 -5.44 11.60 -5.33
N ALA A 173 -5.36 12.84 -5.83
CA ALA A 173 -5.60 14.03 -5.02
C ALA A 173 -7.10 14.29 -4.74
N GLY A 174 -7.98 13.40 -5.16
CA GLY A 174 -9.41 13.44 -4.81
C GLY A 174 -10.26 14.45 -5.57
N HIS A 175 -9.70 15.27 -6.43
CA HIS A 175 -10.46 16.28 -7.17
C HIS A 175 -10.83 15.80 -8.59
N GLN A 176 -11.78 14.84 -8.66
CA GLN A 176 -12.54 14.63 -9.89
C GLN A 176 -13.85 15.43 -9.77
N THR A 177 -14.05 16.41 -10.63
CA THR A 177 -15.37 17.03 -10.80
C THR A 177 -16.37 15.99 -11.26
N ASP A 178 -17.65 16.12 -10.88
CA ASP A 178 -18.72 15.17 -11.24
C ASP A 178 -18.80 14.87 -12.75
N GLU A 179 -18.40 15.84 -13.58
CA GLU A 179 -18.39 15.70 -15.05
C GLU A 179 -17.32 14.74 -15.56
N ARG A 180 -16.08 14.77 -15.00
CA ARG A 180 -15.03 13.81 -15.35
C ARG A 180 -15.37 12.39 -14.91
N ARG A 181 -16.09 12.27 -13.79
CA ARG A 181 -16.57 10.98 -13.28
C ARG A 181 -17.61 10.36 -14.21
N LYS A 182 -18.57 11.17 -14.71
CA LYS A 182 -19.57 10.73 -15.68
C LYS A 182 -18.93 10.34 -17.01
N SER A 183 -17.93 11.10 -17.48
CA SER A 183 -17.17 10.80 -18.70
C SER A 183 -16.37 9.51 -18.58
N ALA A 184 -15.63 9.30 -17.48
CA ALA A 184 -14.85 8.08 -17.26
C ALA A 184 -15.74 6.82 -17.11
N MET A 185 -16.93 6.93 -16.50
CA MET A 185 -17.89 5.84 -16.43
C MET A 185 -18.49 5.51 -17.81
N ALA A 186 -18.83 6.53 -18.60
CA ALA A 186 -19.37 6.35 -19.95
C ALA A 186 -18.34 5.74 -20.93
N GLU A 187 -17.05 6.03 -20.75
CA GLU A 187 -15.98 5.47 -21.57
C GLU A 187 -15.68 4.01 -21.18
N ARG A 188 -15.82 3.67 -19.90
CA ARG A 188 -15.69 2.31 -19.39
C ARG A 188 -16.83 1.41 -19.83
N ASP A 189 -18.07 1.92 -19.82
CA ASP A 189 -19.27 1.19 -20.28
C ASP A 189 -19.19 0.93 -21.80
N LYS A 190 -18.66 1.87 -22.59
CA LYS A 190 -18.38 1.64 -24.02
C LYS A 190 -17.35 0.55 -24.27
N ASN A 191 -16.25 0.53 -23.50
CA ASN A 191 -15.21 -0.48 -23.64
C ASN A 191 -15.67 -1.89 -23.21
N LEU A 192 -16.60 -1.97 -22.25
CA LEU A 192 -17.25 -3.24 -21.87
C LEU A 192 -18.20 -3.75 -22.96
N ASP A 193 -18.96 -2.87 -23.61
CA ASP A 193 -19.89 -3.23 -24.68
C ASP A 193 -19.13 -3.67 -25.97
N ASP A 194 -18.03 -3.00 -26.30
CA ASP A 194 -17.17 -3.37 -27.42
C ASP A 194 -16.41 -4.69 -27.19
N SER A 195 -16.00 -5.00 -25.96
CA SER A 195 -15.36 -6.29 -25.63
C SER A 195 -16.37 -7.45 -25.69
N PHE A 196 -17.66 -7.20 -25.38
CA PHE A 196 -18.73 -8.21 -25.53
C PHE A 196 -19.10 -8.47 -26.99
N ARG A 197 -18.97 -7.48 -27.88
CA ARG A 197 -19.24 -7.63 -29.32
C ARG A 197 -18.14 -8.36 -30.07
N LEU A 198 -16.88 -8.27 -29.63
CA LEU A 198 -15.75 -8.96 -30.23
C LEU A 198 -15.61 -10.43 -29.79
N GLY A 199 -16.35 -10.88 -28.80
CA GLY A 199 -16.38 -12.28 -28.34
C GLY A 199 -17.47 -13.16 -28.99
N GLN A 200 -18.21 -12.64 -30.01
CA GLN A 200 -19.29 -13.36 -30.70
C GLN A 200 -19.04 -13.52 -32.21
N LEU A 201 -17.78 -13.54 -32.66
CA LEU A 201 -17.44 -13.92 -34.03
C LEU A 201 -16.56 -15.15 -34.06
#